data_88affb7e07b78d662b56bd7492557616
#
_entry.id   88affb7e07b78d662b56bd7492557616
#
_cell.length_a   1.000
_cell.length_b   1.000
_cell.length_c   1.000
_cell.angle_alpha   90.00
_cell.angle_beta   90.00
_cell.angle_gamma   90.00
#
_symmetry.space_group_name_H-M   'P 1'
#
loop_
_entity.id
_entity.type
_entity.pdbx_description
1 polymer ?
#
loop_
_entity_poly.entity_id
_entity_poly.type
_entity_poly.pdbx_seq_one_letter_code
_entity_poly.pdbx_strand_id
1 'polypeptide(L)'
;MSDSDQIHATVQTYFDSMYESDPAKVHAAFHPDAKITGYMQGELQQMSVAQFADFVAAQPSAKAAGEPARLEVVSLDIAGDTAVSRVRDDYLGLTFLDTLSFLKHNDQWCIYNKLFHVEGPA
;
A
#
# COMPACT_ATOMS: atom_id res chain seq x y z
N MET A 1 -9.77 -2.75 19.48
CA MET A 1 -9.45 -1.75 18.45
C MET A 1 -10.63 -1.59 17.52
N SER A 2 -10.95 -0.35 17.14
CA SER A 2 -12.01 -0.07 16.18
C SER A 2 -11.59 -0.55 14.77
N ASP A 3 -12.57 -0.66 13.87
CA ASP A 3 -12.28 -0.97 12.46
C ASP A 3 -11.36 0.09 11.85
N SER A 4 -11.59 1.36 12.16
CA SER A 4 -10.75 2.45 11.69
C SER A 4 -9.29 2.28 12.14
N ASP A 5 -9.07 1.94 13.42
CA ASP A 5 -7.72 1.73 13.95
C ASP A 5 -7.03 0.55 13.26
N GLN A 6 -7.77 -0.54 13.01
CA GLN A 6 -7.23 -1.71 12.34
C GLN A 6 -6.87 -1.41 10.89
N ILE A 7 -7.71 -0.65 10.18
CA ILE A 7 -7.42 -0.25 8.80
C ILE A 7 -6.19 0.64 8.76
N HIS A 8 -6.06 1.59 9.69
CA HIS A 8 -4.87 2.43 9.77
C HIS A 8 -3.61 1.61 10.06
N ALA A 9 -3.71 0.57 10.90
CA ALA A 9 -2.59 -0.33 11.15
C ALA A 9 -2.20 -1.11 9.88
N THR A 10 -3.17 -1.54 9.09
CA THR A 10 -2.92 -2.22 7.82
C THR A 10 -2.24 -1.29 6.82
N VAL A 11 -2.69 -0.04 6.73
CA VAL A 11 -2.06 0.99 5.89
C VAL A 11 -0.60 1.21 6.32
N GLN A 12 -0.34 1.28 7.63
CA GLN A 12 1.02 1.45 8.13
C GLN A 12 1.91 0.27 7.75
N THR A 13 1.40 -0.95 7.89
CA THR A 13 2.14 -2.16 7.48
C THR A 13 2.45 -2.14 5.98
N TYR A 14 1.49 -1.73 5.17
CA TYR A 14 1.68 -1.56 3.73
C TYR A 14 2.80 -0.54 3.44
N PHE A 15 2.73 0.64 4.05
CA PHE A 15 3.77 1.66 3.86
C PHE A 15 5.14 1.14 4.32
N ASP A 16 5.19 0.49 5.48
CA ASP A 16 6.43 -0.04 6.04
C ASP A 16 7.05 -1.10 5.10
N SER A 17 6.21 -1.89 4.40
CA SER A 17 6.71 -2.88 3.45
C SER A 17 7.54 -2.22 2.34
N MET A 18 7.10 -1.08 1.85
CA MET A 18 7.80 -0.31 0.82
C MET A 18 9.00 0.43 1.40
N TYR A 19 8.82 1.08 2.54
CA TYR A 19 9.86 1.90 3.18
C TYR A 19 11.05 1.05 3.63
N GLU A 20 10.77 -0.16 4.12
CA GLU A 20 11.80 -1.09 4.62
C GLU A 20 12.28 -2.10 3.59
N SER A 21 11.64 -2.17 2.41
CA SER A 21 11.84 -3.21 1.39
C SER A 21 11.61 -4.61 1.98
N ASP A 22 10.50 -4.77 2.70
CA ASP A 22 10.17 -5.99 3.44
C ASP A 22 9.01 -6.75 2.78
N PRO A 23 9.28 -7.84 2.05
CA PRO A 23 8.24 -8.59 1.37
C PRO A 23 7.27 -9.29 2.32
N ALA A 24 7.69 -9.63 3.53
CA ALA A 24 6.80 -10.26 4.51
C ALA A 24 5.67 -9.31 4.91
N LYS A 25 5.95 -8.01 5.00
CA LYS A 25 4.93 -6.99 5.30
C LYS A 25 3.97 -6.77 4.14
N VAL A 26 4.41 -6.99 2.90
CA VAL A 26 3.50 -6.98 1.75
C VAL A 26 2.45 -8.07 1.93
N HIS A 27 2.89 -9.30 2.20
CA HIS A 27 1.95 -10.41 2.41
C HIS A 27 1.06 -10.21 3.64
N ALA A 28 1.55 -9.53 4.67
CA ALA A 28 0.77 -9.25 5.86
C ALA A 28 -0.34 -8.22 5.62
N ALA A 29 -0.13 -7.25 4.72
CA ALA A 29 -1.08 -6.17 4.47
C ALA A 29 -2.11 -6.49 3.40
N PHE A 30 -1.78 -7.35 2.44
CA PHE A 30 -2.62 -7.62 1.27
C PHE A 30 -3.32 -8.97 1.36
N HIS A 31 -4.58 -9.01 0.87
CA HIS A 31 -5.25 -10.27 0.59
C HIS A 31 -4.46 -11.00 -0.51
N PRO A 32 -4.36 -12.35 -0.46
CA PRO A 32 -3.57 -13.10 -1.45
C PRO A 32 -4.00 -12.89 -2.90
N ASP A 33 -5.27 -12.59 -3.14
CA ASP A 33 -5.83 -12.39 -4.48
C ASP A 33 -5.82 -10.92 -4.93
N ALA A 34 -5.23 -10.02 -4.14
CA ALA A 34 -5.21 -8.60 -4.45
C ALA A 34 -4.39 -8.31 -5.72
N LYS A 35 -4.70 -7.18 -6.35
CA LYS A 35 -3.94 -6.66 -7.49
C LYS A 35 -3.41 -5.28 -7.18
N ILE A 36 -2.24 -4.99 -7.70
CA ILE A 36 -1.59 -3.69 -7.61
C ILE A 36 -1.51 -3.15 -9.04
N THR A 37 -2.27 -2.09 -9.32
CA THR A 37 -2.48 -1.61 -10.68
C THR A 37 -2.36 -0.10 -10.75
N GLY A 38 -1.77 0.41 -11.83
CA GLY A 38 -1.70 1.84 -12.08
C GLY A 38 -0.93 2.14 -13.36
N TYR A 39 -0.87 3.41 -13.69
CA TYR A 39 -0.09 3.85 -14.84
C TYR A 39 1.27 4.35 -14.40
N MET A 40 2.30 3.91 -15.09
CA MET A 40 3.68 4.37 -14.89
C MET A 40 4.23 4.76 -16.25
N GLN A 41 4.61 6.02 -16.42
CA GLN A 41 5.14 6.55 -17.68
C GLN A 41 4.21 6.25 -18.87
N GLY A 42 2.90 6.37 -18.64
CA GLY A 42 1.89 6.17 -19.67
C GLY A 42 1.53 4.70 -19.94
N GLU A 43 2.15 3.75 -19.27
CA GLU A 43 1.88 2.33 -19.46
C GLU A 43 1.15 1.74 -18.26
N LEU A 44 0.15 0.90 -18.52
CA LEU A 44 -0.58 0.20 -17.48
C LEU A 44 0.30 -0.90 -16.90
N GLN A 45 0.49 -0.84 -15.58
CA GLN A 45 1.19 -1.86 -14.81
C GLN A 45 0.20 -2.60 -13.94
N GLN A 46 0.29 -3.92 -13.90
CA GLN A 46 -0.52 -4.72 -12.99
C GLN A 46 0.33 -5.85 -12.42
N MET A 47 0.33 -5.97 -11.10
CA MET A 47 1.08 -7.00 -10.40
C MET A 47 0.16 -7.77 -9.45
N SER A 48 0.44 -9.06 -9.29
CA SER A 48 -0.08 -9.85 -8.19
C SER A 48 0.64 -9.44 -6.88
N VAL A 49 0.13 -9.92 -5.74
CA VAL A 49 0.77 -9.68 -4.45
C VAL A 49 2.19 -10.27 -4.44
N ALA A 50 2.37 -11.49 -4.97
CA ALA A 50 3.69 -12.13 -5.03
C ALA A 50 4.67 -11.32 -5.88
N GLN A 51 4.22 -10.82 -7.03
CA GLN A 51 5.05 -9.98 -7.89
C GLN A 51 5.42 -8.65 -7.22
N PHE A 52 4.48 -8.05 -6.52
CA PHE A 52 4.73 -6.81 -5.78
C PHE A 52 5.71 -7.03 -4.63
N ALA A 53 5.57 -8.14 -3.91
CA ALA A 53 6.50 -8.51 -2.84
C ALA A 53 7.93 -8.67 -3.38
N ASP A 54 8.10 -9.35 -4.52
CA ASP A 54 9.39 -9.51 -5.17
C ASP A 54 9.96 -8.17 -5.63
N PHE A 55 9.11 -7.32 -6.19
CA PHE A 55 9.51 -5.97 -6.61
C PHE A 55 10.03 -5.16 -5.43
N VAL A 56 9.27 -5.14 -4.33
CA VAL A 56 9.63 -4.40 -3.12
C VAL A 56 10.95 -4.91 -2.54
N ALA A 57 11.11 -6.24 -2.47
CA ALA A 57 12.33 -6.87 -1.93
C ALA A 57 13.58 -6.50 -2.73
N ALA A 58 13.43 -6.22 -4.03
CA ALA A 58 14.54 -5.89 -4.91
C ALA A 58 15.00 -4.42 -4.79
N GLN A 59 14.23 -3.58 -4.10
CA GLN A 59 14.55 -2.15 -3.99
C GLN A 59 15.49 -1.90 -2.80
N PRO A 60 16.38 -0.88 -2.90
CA PRO A 60 17.14 -0.44 -1.72
C PRO A 60 16.17 0.03 -0.62
N SER A 61 16.50 -0.27 0.63
CA SER A 61 15.67 0.14 1.76
C SER A 61 15.83 1.65 2.00
N ALA A 62 14.72 2.39 1.90
CA ALA A 62 14.68 3.81 2.23
C ALA A 62 14.99 4.03 3.71
N LYS A 63 14.52 3.11 4.57
CA LYS A 63 14.79 3.15 5.99
C LYS A 63 16.29 3.03 6.28
N ALA A 64 16.97 2.08 5.63
CA ALA A 64 18.40 1.89 5.80
C ALA A 64 19.20 3.10 5.28
N ALA A 65 18.71 3.78 4.25
CA ALA A 65 19.32 4.97 3.69
C ALA A 65 19.02 6.25 4.50
N GLY A 66 18.15 6.16 5.51
CA GLY A 66 17.77 7.32 6.34
C GLY A 66 16.87 8.31 5.62
N GLU A 67 16.18 7.91 4.56
CA GLU A 67 15.26 8.78 3.83
C GLU A 67 14.03 9.12 4.67
N PRO A 68 13.44 10.34 4.49
CA PRO A 68 12.23 10.71 5.23
C PRO A 68 11.08 9.76 4.91
N ALA A 69 10.36 9.33 5.94
CA ALA A 69 9.12 8.58 5.78
C ALA A 69 7.97 9.57 5.60
N ARG A 70 7.19 9.40 4.53
CA ARG A 70 6.01 10.22 4.29
C ARG A 70 4.81 9.34 4.00
N LEU A 71 3.83 9.41 4.90
CA LEU A 71 2.57 8.70 4.77
C LEU A 71 1.44 9.61 5.27
N GLU A 72 0.43 9.81 4.44
CA GLU A 72 -0.73 10.63 4.78
C GLU A 72 -1.99 9.86 4.40
N VAL A 73 -2.88 9.62 5.37
CA VAL A 73 -4.22 9.09 5.08
C VAL A 73 -5.12 10.26 4.72
N VAL A 74 -5.50 10.36 3.46
CA VAL A 74 -6.30 11.48 2.93
C VAL A 74 -7.77 11.28 3.25
N SER A 75 -8.27 10.07 3.15
CA SER A 75 -9.69 9.75 3.40
C SER A 75 -9.85 8.30 3.80
N LEU A 76 -10.96 8.00 4.48
CA LEU A 76 -11.34 6.64 4.83
C LEU A 76 -12.86 6.56 4.92
N ASP A 77 -13.46 5.62 4.18
CA ASP A 77 -14.87 5.29 4.23
C ASP A 77 -15.04 3.80 4.51
N ILE A 78 -15.87 3.47 5.50
CA ILE A 78 -16.14 2.09 5.91
C ILE A 78 -17.62 1.80 5.67
N ALA A 79 -17.89 0.67 5.02
CA ALA A 79 -19.25 0.17 4.78
C ALA A 79 -19.28 -1.33 5.11
N GLY A 80 -19.72 -1.67 6.33
CA GLY A 80 -19.75 -3.06 6.78
C GLY A 80 -18.36 -3.67 6.82
N ASP A 81 -18.19 -4.76 6.08
CA ASP A 81 -16.91 -5.49 6.01
C ASP A 81 -16.02 -5.03 4.84
N THR A 82 -16.32 -3.86 4.29
CA THR A 82 -15.55 -3.25 3.20
C THR A 82 -15.15 -1.83 3.57
N ALA A 83 -14.07 -1.35 2.94
CA ALA A 83 -13.63 0.03 3.14
C ALA A 83 -12.83 0.50 1.92
N VAL A 84 -12.73 1.83 1.79
CA VAL A 84 -11.87 2.46 0.81
C VAL A 84 -11.12 3.60 1.48
N SER A 85 -9.83 3.73 1.18
CA SER A 85 -8.99 4.81 1.70
C SER A 85 -8.12 5.36 0.58
N ARG A 86 -7.98 6.68 0.54
CA ARG A 86 -6.93 7.31 -0.26
C ARG A 86 -5.76 7.66 0.64
N VAL A 87 -4.57 7.30 0.16
CA VAL A 87 -3.34 7.41 0.94
C VAL A 87 -2.28 8.05 0.05
N ARG A 88 -1.60 9.06 0.58
CA ARG A 88 -0.47 9.67 -0.12
C ARG A 88 0.82 9.22 0.53
N ASP A 89 1.75 8.72 -0.28
CA ASP A 89 3.04 8.25 0.20
C ASP A 89 4.15 8.56 -0.80
N ASP A 90 5.38 8.64 -0.29
CA ASP A 90 6.57 8.80 -1.12
C ASP A 90 7.27 7.45 -1.23
N TYR A 91 7.58 7.05 -2.47
CA TYR A 91 8.26 5.79 -2.76
C TYR A 91 9.04 5.92 -4.06
N LEU A 92 10.28 5.43 -4.06
CA LEU A 92 11.17 5.44 -5.24
C LEU A 92 11.34 6.82 -5.87
N GLY A 93 11.42 7.86 -5.04
CA GLY A 93 11.61 9.24 -5.49
C GLY A 93 10.36 9.90 -6.06
N LEU A 94 9.20 9.26 -5.93
CA LEU A 94 7.92 9.76 -6.43
C LEU A 94 6.92 9.90 -5.30
N THR A 95 5.98 10.83 -5.47
CA THR A 95 4.81 10.91 -4.61
C THR A 95 3.65 10.22 -5.31
N PHE A 96 3.05 9.27 -4.59
CA PHE A 96 1.89 8.51 -5.05
C PHE A 96 0.65 8.92 -4.29
N LEU A 97 -0.48 8.94 -4.98
CA LEU A 97 -1.80 8.93 -4.37
C LEU A 97 -2.44 7.58 -4.68
N ASP A 98 -2.58 6.75 -3.66
CA ASP A 98 -3.11 5.40 -3.78
C ASP A 98 -4.59 5.37 -3.43
N THR A 99 -5.38 4.63 -4.20
CA THR A 99 -6.73 4.23 -3.80
C THR A 99 -6.66 2.78 -3.36
N LEU A 100 -6.93 2.54 -2.08
CA LEU A 100 -6.87 1.22 -1.48
C LEU A 100 -8.29 0.77 -1.13
N SER A 101 -8.68 -0.42 -1.58
CA SER A 101 -9.92 -1.05 -1.15
C SER A 101 -9.60 -2.21 -0.21
N PHE A 102 -10.45 -2.38 0.81
CA PHE A 102 -10.21 -3.31 1.91
C PHE A 102 -11.36 -4.26 2.10
N LEU A 103 -11.03 -5.45 2.57
CA LEU A 103 -11.99 -6.43 3.06
C LEU A 103 -11.66 -6.80 4.50
N LYS A 104 -12.69 -6.95 5.34
CA LYS A 104 -12.55 -7.59 6.64
C LYS A 104 -12.73 -9.09 6.44
N HIS A 105 -11.63 -9.83 6.54
CA HIS A 105 -11.58 -11.26 6.30
C HIS A 105 -11.02 -11.96 7.53
N ASN A 106 -11.77 -12.92 8.09
CA ASN A 106 -11.40 -13.61 9.33
C ASN A 106 -11.08 -12.63 10.46
N ASP A 107 -11.97 -11.62 10.63
CA ASP A 107 -11.86 -10.55 11.64
C ASP A 107 -10.61 -9.68 11.49
N GLN A 108 -9.96 -9.71 10.32
CA GLN A 108 -8.80 -8.87 10.03
C GLN A 108 -9.03 -8.08 8.74
N TRP A 109 -8.65 -6.80 8.77
CA TRP A 109 -8.72 -5.96 7.59
C TRP A 109 -7.48 -6.18 6.73
N CYS A 110 -7.69 -6.41 5.44
CA CYS A 110 -6.60 -6.52 4.47
C CYS A 110 -6.91 -5.70 3.22
N ILE A 111 -5.87 -5.25 2.52
CA ILE A 111 -6.01 -4.54 1.25
C ILE A 111 -6.37 -5.56 0.18
N TYR A 112 -7.48 -5.33 -0.53
CA TYR A 112 -7.92 -6.21 -1.62
C TYR A 112 -7.49 -5.70 -2.99
N ASN A 113 -7.44 -4.37 -3.19
CA ASN A 113 -6.91 -3.77 -4.42
C ASN A 113 -6.15 -2.49 -4.10
N LYS A 114 -5.09 -2.25 -4.85
CA LYS A 114 -4.37 -0.99 -4.87
C LYS A 114 -4.39 -0.43 -6.27
N LEU A 115 -4.92 0.78 -6.41
CA LEU A 115 -4.74 1.59 -7.61
C LEU A 115 -3.81 2.73 -7.27
N PHE A 116 -2.65 2.79 -7.93
CA PHE A 116 -1.69 3.86 -7.67
C PHE A 116 -1.74 4.93 -8.75
N HIS A 117 -1.54 6.17 -8.33
CA HIS A 117 -1.43 7.33 -9.21
C HIS A 117 -0.18 8.11 -8.85
N VAL A 118 0.68 8.36 -9.82
CA VAL A 118 1.89 9.15 -9.64
C VAL A 118 1.52 10.62 -9.71
N GLU A 119 1.70 11.36 -8.60
CA GLU A 119 1.43 12.80 -8.57
C GLU A 119 2.59 13.61 -9.08
N GLY A 120 3.83 13.13 -8.93
CA GLY A 120 5.03 13.81 -9.37
C GLY A 120 6.25 13.41 -8.57
N PRO A 121 7.37 14.11 -8.73
CA PRO A 121 8.57 13.86 -7.92
C PRO A 121 8.32 14.14 -6.46
N ALA A 122 8.92 13.31 -5.63
CA ALA A 122 8.86 13.51 -4.18
C ALA A 122 9.77 14.66 -3.74
#